data_fbc49e17037be4c50cdd738c64edd7c7
#
_entry.id   fbc49e17037be4c50cdd738c64edd7c7
#
_cell.length_a   1.000
_cell.length_b   1.000
_cell.length_c   1.000
_cell.angle_alpha   90.00
_cell.angle_beta   90.00
_cell.angle_gamma   90.00
#
_symmetry.space_group_name_H-M   'P 1'
#
loop_
_entity.id
_entity.type
_entity.pdbx_description
1 polymer ?
#
loop_
_entity_poly.entity_id
_entity_poly.type
_entity_poly.pdbx_seq_one_letter_code
_entity_poly.pdbx_strand_id
1 'polypeptide(L)'
;MTTVPGPNAALRPTRRHDPNYKWIALSNTTLGVLMAAIDGSIVIIALPAIFNGIQLNPLEPGSTSYLLWIFMGYLLVTAVLVVAFGWLGDRYGRVRMYNGGFLIFTIGSVLLAATPFMGTAGALWIIAMRIVQGIGGAFLFANSAAILTDAFPTNQRGLALGINGVAAIAGQFIGLLAGGFLATIDWRLVFFVSVPIGIVGTIWAYLRLEELSTTTKRKMDWWGNITFGVGLASILVGITYGIQPYGSDPTGWTSPLVLSLIGGGLLLLAIFLWIEQRVAEPFFDLSLFRIRAFAAGNIASLLAATGRGGLSFIIVIWLQGIWLPVHGYSYADTPLWAGIYMLPLTAGFLIAGPLSGYLSDRFGARLFATGGMLLAAVAFIGLTGLPVQFAYPTLALFLLLAGLGSGLFNSPNAAAIMNSVPANQRGAASGMRAVFANAGFVVSIGLFFSLMIAGLAGSLSSTLYAGLVAHDVPVDVATQISHLPPVSSLFASLLGYNPMASLLPPDVLKALPPDQAAILTGKDFFPSLISGPFHDGLVIVFLVAAGMSIVAAIASALRGGKYVHDEAPAVAKDLATH
;
A
#
# COMPACT_ATOMS: atom_id res chain seq x y z
N MET A 1 -50.09 25.91 38.98
CA MET A 1 -49.32 24.77 39.53
C MET A 1 -48.54 24.15 38.42
N THR A 2 -47.31 24.60 38.28
CA THR A 2 -46.33 24.12 37.28
C THR A 2 -45.43 23.10 37.97
N THR A 3 -45.59 21.84 37.58
CA THR A 3 -44.76 20.74 38.07
C THR A 3 -43.37 20.77 37.45
N VAL A 4 -42.35 21.04 38.25
CA VAL A 4 -40.94 20.92 37.93
C VAL A 4 -40.59 19.42 37.81
N PRO A 5 -39.99 18.95 36.72
CA PRO A 5 -39.51 17.57 36.63
C PRO A 5 -38.27 17.38 37.53
N GLY A 6 -38.33 16.40 38.40
CA GLY A 6 -37.28 16.07 39.35
C GLY A 6 -35.98 15.57 38.69
N PRO A 7 -34.82 15.72 39.39
CA PRO A 7 -33.52 15.33 38.91
C PRO A 7 -33.25 13.87 39.21
N ASN A 8 -33.66 12.95 38.32
CA ASN A 8 -33.23 11.57 38.38
C ASN A 8 -32.91 11.02 36.97
N ALA A 9 -32.04 11.70 36.26
CA ALA A 9 -31.20 11.04 35.27
C ALA A 9 -30.03 10.41 36.08
N ALA A 10 -30.15 9.12 36.39
CA ALA A 10 -29.10 8.36 37.03
C ALA A 10 -27.81 8.49 36.20
N LEU A 11 -26.90 9.35 36.64
CA LEU A 11 -25.50 9.37 36.21
C LEU A 11 -24.96 7.97 36.49
N ARG A 12 -24.75 7.17 35.43
CA ARG A 12 -23.98 5.93 35.56
C ARG A 12 -22.69 6.28 36.26
N PRO A 13 -22.26 5.54 37.30
CA PRO A 13 -21.03 5.85 38.01
C PRO A 13 -19.89 5.89 37.01
N THR A 14 -19.22 7.03 36.90
CA THR A 14 -17.96 7.18 36.18
C THR A 14 -16.98 6.20 36.82
N ARG A 15 -16.75 5.03 36.16
CA ARG A 15 -15.63 4.16 36.51
C ARG A 15 -14.40 5.07 36.51
N ARG A 16 -13.65 5.10 37.64
CA ARG A 16 -12.36 5.78 37.71
C ARG A 16 -11.54 5.22 36.57
N HIS A 17 -11.31 6.04 35.53
CA HIS A 17 -10.42 5.67 34.44
C HIS A 17 -9.05 5.36 35.03
N ASP A 18 -8.55 4.16 34.74
CA ASP A 18 -7.15 3.83 35.02
C ASP A 18 -6.29 4.92 34.35
N PRO A 19 -5.46 5.67 35.10
CA PRO A 19 -4.59 6.70 34.51
C PRO A 19 -3.68 6.17 33.42
N ASN A 20 -3.50 4.85 33.36
CA ASN A 20 -2.71 4.16 32.34
C ASN A 20 -3.54 3.70 31.12
N TYR A 21 -4.88 3.86 31.13
CA TYR A 21 -5.73 3.40 30.02
C TYR A 21 -5.28 3.90 28.66
N LYS A 22 -4.84 5.14 28.54
CA LYS A 22 -4.33 5.71 27.28
C LYS A 22 -3.17 4.89 26.68
N TRP A 23 -2.29 4.35 27.53
CA TRP A 23 -1.18 3.52 27.07
C TRP A 23 -1.62 2.11 26.68
N ILE A 24 -2.65 1.57 27.33
CA ILE A 24 -3.30 0.31 26.95
C ILE A 24 -3.94 0.49 25.56
N ALA A 25 -4.69 1.56 25.35
CA ALA A 25 -5.29 1.88 24.07
C ALA A 25 -4.22 2.05 22.98
N LEU A 26 -3.13 2.79 23.27
CA LEU A 26 -2.04 3.00 22.31
C LEU A 26 -1.36 1.69 21.94
N SER A 27 -0.97 0.88 22.91
CA SER A 27 -0.23 -0.36 22.64
C SER A 27 -1.07 -1.37 21.87
N ASN A 28 -2.37 -1.51 22.19
CA ASN A 28 -3.26 -2.41 21.47
C ASN A 28 -3.55 -1.92 20.04
N THR A 29 -3.89 -0.63 19.87
CA THR A 29 -4.16 -0.07 18.53
C THR A 29 -2.91 -0.08 17.65
N THR A 30 -1.74 0.16 18.23
CA THR A 30 -0.45 0.04 17.54
C THR A 30 -0.19 -1.40 17.10
N LEU A 31 -0.51 -2.39 17.93
CA LEU A 31 -0.38 -3.81 17.59
C LEU A 31 -1.30 -4.19 16.40
N GLY A 32 -2.55 -3.71 16.40
CA GLY A 32 -3.48 -3.98 15.29
C GLY A 32 -3.05 -3.36 13.97
N VAL A 33 -2.58 -2.11 14.00
CA VAL A 33 -2.08 -1.43 12.81
C VAL A 33 -0.78 -2.05 12.32
N LEU A 34 0.13 -2.42 13.23
CA LEU A 34 1.36 -3.13 12.93
C LEU A 34 1.06 -4.46 12.21
N MET A 35 0.16 -5.28 12.77
CA MET A 35 -0.26 -6.56 12.20
C MET A 35 -0.81 -6.39 10.78
N ALA A 36 -1.75 -5.47 10.59
CA ALA A 36 -2.35 -5.21 9.29
C ALA A 36 -1.34 -4.67 8.26
N ALA A 37 -0.35 -3.89 8.70
CA ALA A 37 0.71 -3.37 7.84
C ALA A 37 1.76 -4.45 7.48
N ILE A 38 2.12 -5.33 8.42
CA ILE A 38 2.95 -6.51 8.15
C ILE A 38 2.29 -7.36 7.06
N ASP A 39 1.03 -7.69 7.24
CA ASP A 39 0.28 -8.54 6.30
C ASP A 39 0.16 -7.92 4.90
N GLY A 40 -0.03 -6.61 4.83
CA GLY A 40 -0.09 -5.88 3.56
C GLY A 40 1.21 -5.94 2.75
N SER A 41 2.36 -6.05 3.40
CA SER A 41 3.68 -6.05 2.75
C SER A 41 4.31 -7.43 2.62
N ILE A 42 4.03 -8.33 3.55
CA ILE A 42 4.64 -9.67 3.60
C ILE A 42 4.36 -10.49 2.34
N VAL A 43 3.17 -10.32 1.76
CA VAL A 43 2.74 -11.02 0.54
C VAL A 43 3.52 -10.58 -0.68
N ILE A 44 3.94 -9.30 -0.77
CA ILE A 44 4.70 -8.79 -1.93
C ILE A 44 5.97 -9.63 -2.14
N ILE A 45 6.71 -9.84 -1.06
CA ILE A 45 8.00 -10.51 -1.13
C ILE A 45 7.84 -12.04 -1.22
N ALA A 46 6.75 -12.59 -0.68
CA ALA A 46 6.47 -14.01 -0.64
C ALA A 46 5.69 -14.53 -1.86
N LEU A 47 5.31 -13.66 -2.81
CA LEU A 47 4.53 -14.05 -3.99
C LEU A 47 5.11 -15.27 -4.73
N PRO A 48 6.43 -15.35 -5.01
CA PRO A 48 7.01 -16.52 -5.67
C PRO A 48 6.79 -17.81 -4.88
N ALA A 49 7.01 -17.78 -3.56
CA ALA A 49 6.83 -18.95 -2.71
C ALA A 49 5.35 -19.38 -2.63
N ILE A 50 4.42 -18.43 -2.58
CA ILE A 50 2.97 -18.70 -2.59
C ILE A 50 2.58 -19.40 -3.89
N PHE A 51 3.00 -18.86 -5.06
CA PHE A 51 2.69 -19.42 -6.37
C PHE A 51 3.23 -20.84 -6.54
N ASN A 52 4.49 -21.04 -6.20
CA ASN A 52 5.11 -22.37 -6.21
C ASN A 52 4.39 -23.32 -5.24
N GLY A 53 4.01 -22.81 -4.07
CA GLY A 53 3.33 -23.58 -3.03
C GLY A 53 1.93 -24.06 -3.41
N ILE A 54 1.20 -23.29 -4.21
CA ILE A 54 -0.10 -23.72 -4.77
C ILE A 54 0.04 -24.41 -6.14
N GLN A 55 1.26 -24.57 -6.65
CA GLN A 55 1.55 -25.22 -7.94
C GLN A 55 0.83 -24.57 -9.12
N LEU A 56 0.80 -23.24 -9.17
CA LEU A 56 0.20 -22.50 -10.28
C LEU A 56 1.26 -22.15 -11.33
N ASN A 57 1.01 -22.53 -12.58
CA ASN A 57 1.92 -22.23 -13.69
C ASN A 57 1.75 -20.76 -14.13
N PRO A 58 2.81 -19.91 -14.07
CA PRO A 58 2.71 -18.51 -14.47
C PRO A 58 2.44 -18.27 -15.96
N LEU A 59 2.70 -19.26 -16.81
CA LEU A 59 2.48 -19.15 -18.25
C LEU A 59 1.06 -19.56 -18.69
N GLU A 60 0.26 -20.14 -17.77
CA GLU A 60 -1.13 -20.45 -18.08
C GLU A 60 -1.98 -19.18 -18.24
N PRO A 61 -2.93 -19.17 -19.18
CA PRO A 61 -3.83 -18.04 -19.35
C PRO A 61 -4.56 -17.68 -18.04
N GLY A 62 -4.50 -16.42 -17.64
CA GLY A 62 -5.14 -15.93 -16.42
C GLY A 62 -4.30 -16.02 -15.14
N SER A 63 -3.19 -16.76 -15.11
CA SER A 63 -2.35 -16.90 -13.92
C SER A 63 -1.80 -15.56 -13.43
N THR A 64 -1.42 -14.66 -14.33
CA THR A 64 -0.99 -13.30 -14.00
C THR A 64 -2.09 -12.48 -13.31
N SER A 65 -3.35 -12.71 -13.68
CA SER A 65 -4.50 -12.10 -12.99
C SER A 65 -4.61 -12.56 -11.55
N TYR A 66 -4.49 -13.86 -11.29
CA TYR A 66 -4.54 -14.40 -9.92
C TYR A 66 -3.42 -13.83 -9.05
N LEU A 67 -2.21 -13.68 -9.59
CA LEU A 67 -1.07 -13.10 -8.87
C LEU A 67 -1.37 -11.67 -8.42
N LEU A 68 -1.87 -10.85 -9.34
CA LEU A 68 -2.26 -9.47 -9.04
C LEU A 68 -3.37 -9.42 -7.98
N TRP A 69 -4.40 -10.26 -8.08
CA TRP A 69 -5.51 -10.27 -7.14
C TRP A 69 -5.15 -10.81 -5.76
N ILE A 70 -4.25 -11.78 -5.64
CA ILE A 70 -3.73 -12.25 -4.34
C ILE A 70 -3.13 -11.09 -3.55
N PHE A 71 -2.44 -10.19 -4.23
CA PHE A 71 -1.84 -9.03 -3.59
C PHE A 71 -2.83 -7.85 -3.47
N MET A 72 -3.46 -7.45 -4.57
CA MET A 72 -4.29 -6.25 -4.63
C MET A 72 -5.63 -6.42 -3.92
N GLY A 73 -6.17 -7.64 -3.83
CA GLY A 73 -7.48 -7.88 -3.22
C GLY A 73 -7.59 -7.35 -1.78
N TYR A 74 -6.58 -7.58 -0.96
CA TYR A 74 -6.49 -7.04 0.40
C TYR A 74 -6.44 -5.50 0.42
N LEU A 75 -5.54 -4.93 -0.38
CA LEU A 75 -5.30 -3.48 -0.41
C LEU A 75 -6.51 -2.71 -0.93
N LEU A 76 -7.13 -3.22 -1.98
CA LEU A 76 -8.32 -2.63 -2.59
C LEU A 76 -9.49 -2.59 -1.59
N VAL A 77 -9.81 -3.73 -0.98
CA VAL A 77 -10.89 -3.82 -0.01
C VAL A 77 -10.63 -2.91 1.19
N THR A 78 -9.39 -2.91 1.69
CA THR A 78 -9.00 -2.03 2.80
C THR A 78 -9.15 -0.56 2.43
N ALA A 79 -8.69 -0.13 1.25
CA ALA A 79 -8.77 1.26 0.80
C ALA A 79 -10.22 1.74 0.62
N VAL A 80 -11.08 0.88 0.07
CA VAL A 80 -12.50 1.20 -0.18
C VAL A 80 -13.30 1.27 1.11
N LEU A 81 -13.10 0.29 2.02
CA LEU A 81 -13.97 0.14 3.19
C LEU A 81 -13.52 0.92 4.42
N VAL A 82 -12.26 1.37 4.50
CA VAL A 82 -11.72 2.03 5.69
C VAL A 82 -12.57 3.20 6.16
N VAL A 83 -13.15 3.94 5.26
CA VAL A 83 -13.95 5.13 5.55
C VAL A 83 -15.35 4.75 6.04
N ALA A 84 -16.03 3.84 5.33
CA ALA A 84 -17.34 3.32 5.74
C ALA A 84 -17.28 2.69 7.13
N PHE A 85 -16.17 2.01 7.46
CA PHE A 85 -15.98 1.34 8.74
C PHE A 85 -15.58 2.29 9.87
N GLY A 86 -15.02 3.45 9.56
CA GLY A 86 -14.89 4.54 10.53
C GLY A 86 -16.26 5.04 11.00
N TRP A 87 -17.18 5.27 10.05
CA TRP A 87 -18.55 5.64 10.38
C TRP A 87 -19.30 4.56 11.16
N LEU A 88 -19.13 3.28 10.79
CA LEU A 88 -19.70 2.17 11.57
C LEU A 88 -19.19 2.18 13.02
N GLY A 89 -17.91 2.49 13.24
CA GLY A 89 -17.32 2.68 14.56
C GLY A 89 -17.99 3.78 15.35
N ASP A 90 -18.24 4.94 14.73
CA ASP A 90 -18.90 6.08 15.38
C ASP A 90 -20.36 5.77 15.76
N ARG A 91 -21.04 4.90 15.01
CA ARG A 91 -22.45 4.53 15.24
C ARG A 91 -22.63 3.38 16.22
N TYR A 92 -21.82 2.33 16.10
CA TYR A 92 -22.01 1.08 16.85
C TYR A 92 -20.97 0.86 17.96
N GLY A 93 -20.01 1.78 18.08
CA GLY A 93 -18.92 1.73 19.04
C GLY A 93 -17.59 1.38 18.37
N ARG A 94 -16.60 2.24 18.58
CA ARG A 94 -15.27 2.15 17.95
C ARG A 94 -14.51 0.91 18.39
N VAL A 95 -14.53 0.61 19.70
CA VAL A 95 -13.86 -0.56 20.26
C VAL A 95 -14.55 -1.85 19.82
N ARG A 96 -15.89 -1.84 19.74
CA ARG A 96 -16.63 -3.02 19.26
C ARG A 96 -16.30 -3.35 17.81
N MET A 97 -16.26 -2.34 16.93
CA MET A 97 -15.93 -2.53 15.51
C MET A 97 -14.46 -2.93 15.33
N TYR A 98 -13.58 -2.34 16.13
CA TYR A 98 -12.16 -2.69 16.15
C TYR A 98 -11.92 -4.15 16.56
N ASN A 99 -12.59 -4.64 17.61
CA ASN A 99 -12.52 -6.04 18.04
C ASN A 99 -13.05 -7.00 16.97
N GLY A 100 -14.16 -6.62 16.30
CA GLY A 100 -14.66 -7.34 15.13
C GLY A 100 -13.64 -7.42 14.01
N GLY A 101 -12.91 -6.33 13.79
CA GLY A 101 -11.81 -6.26 12.81
C GLY A 101 -10.68 -7.25 13.12
N PHE A 102 -10.22 -7.31 14.37
CA PHE A 102 -9.22 -8.29 14.79
C PHE A 102 -9.70 -9.74 14.56
N LEU A 103 -10.95 -10.03 14.94
CA LEU A 103 -11.52 -11.38 14.80
C LEU A 103 -11.59 -11.79 13.31
N ILE A 104 -12.16 -10.93 12.45
CA ILE A 104 -12.29 -11.20 11.02
C ILE A 104 -10.90 -11.38 10.38
N PHE A 105 -9.96 -10.50 10.72
CA PHE A 105 -8.58 -10.57 10.22
C PHE A 105 -7.91 -11.89 10.62
N THR A 106 -8.03 -12.28 11.89
CA THR A 106 -7.44 -13.50 12.43
C THR A 106 -8.03 -14.75 11.78
N ILE A 107 -9.35 -14.80 11.61
CA ILE A 107 -10.03 -15.90 10.91
C ILE A 107 -9.53 -15.98 9.46
N GLY A 108 -9.47 -14.85 8.74
CA GLY A 108 -8.91 -14.80 7.39
C GLY A 108 -7.49 -15.34 7.33
N SER A 109 -6.64 -14.95 8.28
CA SER A 109 -5.23 -15.42 8.38
C SER A 109 -5.13 -16.92 8.63
N VAL A 110 -5.97 -17.49 9.50
CA VAL A 110 -6.04 -18.94 9.74
C VAL A 110 -6.46 -19.68 8.47
N LEU A 111 -7.50 -19.20 7.78
CA LEU A 111 -8.01 -19.83 6.56
C LEU A 111 -7.00 -19.73 5.39
N LEU A 112 -6.22 -18.67 5.32
CA LEU A 112 -5.10 -18.52 4.38
C LEU A 112 -3.98 -19.51 4.69
N ALA A 113 -3.54 -19.59 5.94
CA ALA A 113 -2.50 -20.54 6.36
C ALA A 113 -2.93 -22.00 6.15
N ALA A 114 -4.22 -22.29 6.32
CA ALA A 114 -4.80 -23.62 6.14
C ALA A 114 -5.21 -23.94 4.70
N THR A 115 -4.86 -23.10 3.69
CA THR A 115 -5.28 -23.26 2.28
C THR A 115 -5.28 -24.73 1.85
N PRO A 116 -6.48 -25.33 1.56
CA PRO A 116 -6.58 -26.76 1.28
C PRO A 116 -6.49 -27.10 -0.22
N PHE A 117 -6.49 -26.10 -1.08
CA PHE A 117 -6.56 -26.24 -2.54
C PHE A 117 -5.24 -25.91 -3.21
N MET A 118 -5.03 -26.47 -4.42
CA MET A 118 -3.90 -26.22 -5.30
C MET A 118 -4.36 -25.64 -6.64
N GLY A 119 -3.43 -25.15 -7.44
CA GLY A 119 -3.72 -24.58 -8.77
C GLY A 119 -4.68 -23.39 -8.70
N THR A 120 -5.53 -23.26 -9.70
CA THR A 120 -6.53 -22.19 -9.81
C THR A 120 -7.49 -22.14 -8.62
N ALA A 121 -7.91 -23.28 -8.06
CA ALA A 121 -8.78 -23.32 -6.89
C ALA A 121 -8.06 -22.77 -5.65
N GLY A 122 -6.77 -23.06 -5.50
CA GLY A 122 -5.92 -22.47 -4.44
C GLY A 122 -5.80 -20.97 -4.58
N ALA A 123 -5.56 -20.47 -5.78
CA ALA A 123 -5.47 -19.03 -6.05
C ALA A 123 -6.78 -18.31 -5.72
N LEU A 124 -7.92 -18.84 -6.17
CA LEU A 124 -9.25 -18.26 -5.87
C LEU A 124 -9.58 -18.28 -4.39
N TRP A 125 -9.21 -19.35 -3.67
CA TRP A 125 -9.33 -19.42 -2.22
C TRP A 125 -8.51 -18.33 -1.53
N ILE A 126 -7.24 -18.19 -1.88
CA ILE A 126 -6.37 -17.16 -1.32
C ILE A 126 -6.95 -15.78 -1.60
N ILE A 127 -7.38 -15.47 -2.82
CA ILE A 127 -8.00 -14.19 -3.17
C ILE A 127 -9.23 -13.93 -2.30
N ALA A 128 -10.14 -14.90 -2.17
CA ALA A 128 -11.34 -14.75 -1.35
C ALA A 128 -11.00 -14.46 0.12
N MET A 129 -10.03 -15.19 0.69
CA MET A 129 -9.61 -14.99 2.08
C MET A 129 -8.82 -13.69 2.27
N ARG A 130 -8.09 -13.21 1.26
CA ARG A 130 -7.46 -11.88 1.24
C ARG A 130 -8.49 -10.75 1.27
N ILE A 131 -9.63 -10.92 0.60
CA ILE A 131 -10.77 -10.00 0.70
C ILE A 131 -11.33 -9.98 2.12
N VAL A 132 -11.54 -11.15 2.74
CA VAL A 132 -11.98 -11.26 4.14
C VAL A 132 -10.99 -10.57 5.09
N GLN A 133 -9.70 -10.83 4.92
CA GLN A 133 -8.64 -10.18 5.69
C GLN A 133 -8.64 -8.65 5.48
N GLY A 134 -8.88 -8.17 4.25
CA GLY A 134 -9.00 -6.75 3.92
C GLY A 134 -10.16 -6.06 4.64
N ILE A 135 -11.29 -6.76 4.81
CA ILE A 135 -12.42 -6.27 5.63
C ILE A 135 -11.96 -6.07 7.09
N GLY A 136 -11.28 -7.07 7.68
CA GLY A 136 -10.72 -6.96 9.03
C GLY A 136 -9.72 -5.81 9.16
N GLY A 137 -8.79 -5.69 8.20
CA GLY A 137 -7.80 -4.62 8.13
C GLY A 137 -8.42 -3.23 8.06
N ALA A 138 -9.48 -3.06 7.26
CA ALA A 138 -10.22 -1.80 7.16
C ALA A 138 -10.83 -1.38 8.51
N PHE A 139 -11.42 -2.30 9.28
CA PHE A 139 -11.90 -2.03 10.63
C PHE A 139 -10.78 -1.60 11.58
N LEU A 140 -9.63 -2.29 11.52
CA LEU A 140 -8.48 -1.97 12.35
C LEU A 140 -7.92 -0.57 12.05
N PHE A 141 -7.67 -0.24 10.79
CA PHE A 141 -7.14 1.06 10.39
C PHE A 141 -8.11 2.21 10.70
N ALA A 142 -9.41 2.02 10.39
CA ALA A 142 -10.42 3.05 10.58
C ALA A 142 -10.60 3.43 12.05
N ASN A 143 -10.70 2.42 12.93
CA ASN A 143 -11.04 2.66 14.33
C ASN A 143 -9.82 2.89 15.23
N SER A 144 -8.62 2.47 14.84
CA SER A 144 -7.40 2.67 15.62
C SER A 144 -7.15 4.14 15.97
N ALA A 145 -7.13 5.01 14.95
CA ALA A 145 -6.92 6.46 15.15
C ALA A 145 -8.05 7.09 15.98
N ALA A 146 -9.29 6.64 15.80
CA ALA A 146 -10.44 7.13 16.53
C ALA A 146 -10.38 6.74 18.03
N ILE A 147 -10.04 5.49 18.36
CA ILE A 147 -9.83 5.04 19.74
C ILE A 147 -8.74 5.86 20.42
N LEU A 148 -7.63 6.15 19.73
CA LEU A 148 -6.55 6.98 20.27
C LEU A 148 -6.99 8.41 20.56
N THR A 149 -7.81 9.00 19.69
CA THR A 149 -8.33 10.35 19.92
C THR A 149 -9.29 10.42 21.10
N ASP A 150 -9.98 9.33 21.43
CA ASP A 150 -10.84 9.25 22.62
C ASP A 150 -10.05 9.02 23.91
N ALA A 151 -8.98 8.21 23.84
CA ALA A 151 -8.20 7.83 25.00
C ALA A 151 -7.18 8.90 25.45
N PHE A 152 -6.71 9.75 24.51
CA PHE A 152 -5.66 10.74 24.79
C PHE A 152 -6.22 12.16 24.93
N PRO A 153 -5.71 12.94 25.90
CA PRO A 153 -6.02 14.36 25.99
C PRO A 153 -5.51 15.11 24.75
N THR A 154 -6.16 16.22 24.41
CA THR A 154 -5.95 16.97 23.15
C THR A 154 -4.48 17.30 22.87
N ASN A 155 -3.72 17.67 23.92
CA ASN A 155 -2.30 18.00 23.82
C ASN A 155 -1.36 16.80 23.61
N GLN A 156 -1.83 15.54 23.72
CA GLN A 156 -1.04 14.32 23.55
C GLN A 156 -1.52 13.47 22.35
N ARG A 157 -2.63 13.83 21.70
CA ARG A 157 -3.17 13.08 20.54
C ARG A 157 -2.18 12.98 19.39
N GLY A 158 -1.43 14.07 19.13
CA GLY A 158 -0.41 14.08 18.07
C GLY A 158 0.68 13.03 18.31
N LEU A 159 1.13 12.89 19.56
CA LEU A 159 2.11 11.86 19.94
C LEU A 159 1.54 10.45 19.69
N ALA A 160 0.32 10.18 20.16
CA ALA A 160 -0.31 8.87 20.02
C ALA A 160 -0.51 8.47 18.55
N LEU A 161 -1.06 9.37 17.74
CA LEU A 161 -1.24 9.16 16.31
C LEU A 161 0.09 9.03 15.56
N GLY A 162 1.12 9.77 16.01
CA GLY A 162 2.48 9.68 15.49
C GLY A 162 3.09 8.30 15.72
N ILE A 163 3.02 7.77 16.95
CA ILE A 163 3.50 6.42 17.29
C ILE A 163 2.76 5.37 16.46
N ASN A 164 1.44 5.47 16.36
CA ASN A 164 0.62 4.58 15.57
C ASN A 164 0.98 4.62 14.06
N GLY A 165 1.26 5.81 13.52
CA GLY A 165 1.73 6.00 12.15
C GLY A 165 3.13 5.40 11.90
N VAL A 166 4.05 5.55 12.86
CA VAL A 166 5.38 4.92 12.80
C VAL A 166 5.26 3.40 12.82
N ALA A 167 4.35 2.85 13.65
CA ALA A 167 4.12 1.42 13.70
C ALA A 167 3.57 0.85 12.37
N ALA A 168 2.68 1.59 11.69
CA ALA A 168 2.18 1.20 10.37
C ALA A 168 3.34 1.05 9.37
N ILE A 169 4.27 1.98 9.39
CA ILE A 169 5.41 1.97 8.48
C ILE A 169 6.44 0.91 8.88
N ALA A 170 6.76 0.81 10.18
CA ALA A 170 7.62 -0.26 10.69
C ALA A 170 7.05 -1.64 10.33
N GLY A 171 5.72 -1.81 10.41
CA GLY A 171 5.02 -3.02 10.02
C GLY A 171 5.24 -3.39 8.56
N GLN A 172 5.18 -2.41 7.64
CA GLN A 172 5.48 -2.67 6.22
C GLN A 172 6.87 -3.27 6.02
N PHE A 173 7.86 -2.80 6.76
CA PHE A 173 9.24 -3.27 6.64
C PHE A 173 9.48 -4.58 7.37
N ILE A 174 8.92 -4.74 8.56
CA ILE A 174 8.94 -6.01 9.28
C ILE A 174 8.30 -7.10 8.40
N GLY A 175 7.21 -6.76 7.70
CA GLY A 175 6.55 -7.67 6.78
C GLY A 175 7.44 -8.12 5.62
N LEU A 176 8.21 -7.20 5.02
CA LEU A 176 9.16 -7.58 3.96
C LEU A 176 10.24 -8.54 4.48
N LEU A 177 10.84 -8.26 5.64
CA LEU A 177 11.87 -9.13 6.24
C LEU A 177 11.30 -10.47 6.68
N ALA A 178 10.19 -10.44 7.45
CA ALA A 178 9.53 -11.65 7.92
C ALA A 178 9.03 -12.50 6.76
N GLY A 179 8.46 -11.86 5.72
CA GLY A 179 8.01 -12.55 4.52
C GLY A 179 9.14 -13.23 3.78
N GLY A 180 10.27 -12.54 3.60
CA GLY A 180 11.46 -13.12 3.00
C GLY A 180 11.96 -14.34 3.77
N PHE A 181 12.05 -14.24 5.10
CA PHE A 181 12.50 -15.34 5.95
C PHE A 181 11.50 -16.50 6.01
N LEU A 182 10.23 -16.21 6.26
CA LEU A 182 9.21 -17.25 6.41
C LEU A 182 8.92 -17.99 5.10
N ALA A 183 8.98 -17.27 3.98
CA ALA A 183 8.76 -17.84 2.65
C ALA A 183 9.79 -18.91 2.28
N THR A 184 11.02 -18.85 2.82
CA THR A 184 12.06 -19.88 2.60
C THR A 184 11.79 -21.19 3.37
N ILE A 185 10.96 -21.12 4.43
CA ILE A 185 10.61 -22.29 5.27
C ILE A 185 9.33 -22.93 4.74
N ASP A 186 8.23 -22.18 4.76
CA ASP A 186 6.93 -22.57 4.20
C ASP A 186 6.12 -21.30 3.90
N TRP A 187 5.58 -21.18 2.69
CA TRP A 187 4.78 -20.05 2.27
C TRP A 187 3.53 -19.81 3.15
N ARG A 188 3.00 -20.85 3.79
CA ARG A 188 1.85 -20.76 4.70
C ARG A 188 2.17 -19.97 5.96
N LEU A 189 3.44 -19.98 6.41
CA LEU A 189 3.88 -19.22 7.57
C LEU A 189 3.78 -17.72 7.36
N VAL A 190 3.81 -17.26 6.12
CA VAL A 190 3.60 -15.86 5.74
C VAL A 190 2.24 -15.35 6.23
N PHE A 191 1.21 -16.18 6.16
CA PHE A 191 -0.12 -15.85 6.68
C PHE A 191 -0.26 -16.20 8.17
N PHE A 192 0.38 -17.28 8.60
CA PHE A 192 0.31 -17.76 9.97
C PHE A 192 0.92 -16.77 10.98
N VAL A 193 1.92 -15.98 10.60
CA VAL A 193 2.56 -14.99 11.48
C VAL A 193 1.55 -14.01 12.09
N SER A 194 0.50 -13.67 11.37
CA SER A 194 -0.56 -12.78 11.84
C SER A 194 -1.53 -13.46 12.84
N VAL A 195 -1.57 -14.79 12.88
CA VAL A 195 -2.51 -15.55 13.73
C VAL A 195 -2.22 -15.35 15.22
N PRO A 196 -1.01 -15.61 15.75
CA PRO A 196 -0.75 -15.40 17.17
C PRO A 196 -0.91 -13.94 17.57
N ILE A 197 -0.50 -12.99 16.73
CA ILE A 197 -0.67 -11.55 16.97
C ILE A 197 -2.16 -11.21 17.05
N GLY A 198 -2.96 -11.73 16.11
CA GLY A 198 -4.38 -11.50 16.04
C GLY A 198 -5.14 -12.10 17.22
N ILE A 199 -4.81 -13.31 17.66
CA ILE A 199 -5.40 -13.94 18.85
C ILE A 199 -5.08 -13.11 20.10
N VAL A 200 -3.81 -12.80 20.34
CA VAL A 200 -3.39 -11.99 21.50
C VAL A 200 -4.03 -10.61 21.46
N GLY A 201 -4.01 -9.94 20.28
CA GLY A 201 -4.62 -8.64 20.07
C GLY A 201 -6.14 -8.65 20.34
N THR A 202 -6.85 -9.65 19.83
CA THR A 202 -8.31 -9.82 20.04
C THR A 202 -8.64 -10.00 21.52
N ILE A 203 -7.98 -10.94 22.19
CA ILE A 203 -8.21 -11.21 23.63
C ILE A 203 -7.89 -9.97 24.46
N TRP A 204 -6.75 -9.33 24.19
CA TRP A 204 -6.33 -8.14 24.91
C TRP A 204 -7.28 -6.96 24.68
N ALA A 205 -7.69 -6.72 23.43
CA ALA A 205 -8.64 -5.68 23.09
C ALA A 205 -10.00 -5.92 23.79
N TYR A 206 -10.49 -7.16 23.75
CA TYR A 206 -11.77 -7.52 24.38
C TYR A 206 -11.73 -7.34 25.91
N LEU A 207 -10.61 -7.66 26.56
CA LEU A 207 -10.48 -7.60 28.02
C LEU A 207 -10.16 -6.21 28.57
N ARG A 208 -9.47 -5.35 27.77
CA ARG A 208 -8.86 -4.11 28.29
C ARG A 208 -9.30 -2.82 27.60
N LEU A 209 -9.83 -2.90 26.37
CA LEU A 209 -10.34 -1.70 25.71
C LEU A 209 -11.75 -1.38 26.21
N GLU A 210 -11.97 -0.10 26.52
CA GLU A 210 -13.26 0.42 26.97
C GLU A 210 -13.85 1.34 25.90
N GLU A 211 -15.16 1.25 25.69
CA GLU A 211 -15.87 2.15 24.77
C GLU A 211 -16.05 3.51 25.44
N LEU A 212 -15.19 4.46 25.07
CA LEU A 212 -15.24 5.83 25.56
C LEU A 212 -16.08 6.76 24.67
N SER A 213 -16.34 6.32 23.44
CA SER A 213 -17.08 7.12 22.48
C SER A 213 -18.56 7.18 22.85
N THR A 214 -19.13 8.38 22.81
CA THR A 214 -20.60 8.54 22.78
C THR A 214 -21.06 8.23 21.36
N THR A 215 -21.83 7.14 21.22
CA THR A 215 -22.40 6.78 19.91
C THR A 215 -23.23 7.92 19.35
N THR A 216 -22.84 8.40 18.19
CA THR A 216 -23.58 9.48 17.51
C THR A 216 -24.73 8.90 16.72
N LYS A 217 -25.94 9.45 16.89
CA LYS A 217 -27.11 9.09 16.07
C LYS A 217 -27.07 9.77 14.68
N ARG A 218 -25.90 10.08 14.15
CA ARG A 218 -25.77 10.66 12.80
C ARG A 218 -26.41 9.75 11.77
N LYS A 219 -27.18 10.32 10.87
CA LYS A 219 -27.75 9.57 9.75
C LYS A 219 -26.63 9.20 8.79
N MET A 220 -26.62 7.96 8.33
CA MET A 220 -25.65 7.51 7.34
C MET A 220 -25.99 8.13 5.99
N ASP A 221 -25.02 8.75 5.39
CA ASP A 221 -25.08 9.05 3.97
C ASP A 221 -24.81 7.78 3.16
N TRP A 222 -25.86 6.98 2.96
CA TRP A 222 -25.77 5.73 2.21
C TRP A 222 -25.35 5.97 0.76
N TRP A 223 -25.89 7.00 0.14
CA TRP A 223 -25.60 7.31 -1.25
C TRP A 223 -24.17 7.81 -1.46
N GLY A 224 -23.68 8.69 -0.58
CA GLY A 224 -22.29 9.11 -0.58
C GLY A 224 -21.33 7.93 -0.37
N ASN A 225 -21.58 7.07 0.63
CA ASN A 225 -20.74 5.90 0.86
C ASN A 225 -20.74 4.89 -0.30
N ILE A 226 -21.90 4.58 -0.88
CA ILE A 226 -22.01 3.63 -2.01
C ILE A 226 -21.33 4.21 -3.24
N THR A 227 -21.62 5.45 -3.61
CA THR A 227 -21.04 6.07 -4.82
C THR A 227 -19.53 6.24 -4.68
N PHE A 228 -19.03 6.62 -3.50
CA PHE A 228 -17.59 6.66 -3.21
C PHE A 228 -16.95 5.27 -3.29
N GLY A 229 -17.51 4.31 -2.55
CA GLY A 229 -16.93 2.95 -2.45
C GLY A 229 -16.93 2.23 -3.79
N VAL A 230 -18.07 2.22 -4.50
CA VAL A 230 -18.18 1.59 -5.83
C VAL A 230 -17.35 2.36 -6.87
N GLY A 231 -17.35 3.70 -6.82
CA GLY A 231 -16.56 4.53 -7.73
C GLY A 231 -15.06 4.27 -7.57
N LEU A 232 -14.55 4.28 -6.34
CA LEU A 232 -13.14 3.99 -6.05
C LEU A 232 -12.79 2.54 -6.42
N ALA A 233 -13.63 1.58 -6.04
CA ALA A 233 -13.42 0.17 -6.40
C ALA A 233 -13.36 -0.03 -7.91
N SER A 234 -14.28 0.58 -8.67
CA SER A 234 -14.30 0.49 -10.13
C SER A 234 -13.01 1.01 -10.76
N ILE A 235 -12.51 2.16 -10.29
CA ILE A 235 -11.24 2.72 -10.77
C ILE A 235 -10.08 1.76 -10.47
N LEU A 236 -9.99 1.27 -9.22
CA LEU A 236 -8.89 0.40 -8.81
C LEU A 236 -8.92 -0.96 -9.53
N VAL A 237 -10.12 -1.51 -9.74
CA VAL A 237 -10.30 -2.74 -10.56
C VAL A 237 -9.93 -2.44 -12.02
N GLY A 238 -10.38 -1.32 -12.57
CA GLY A 238 -10.01 -0.89 -13.93
C GLY A 238 -8.50 -0.76 -14.11
N ILE A 239 -7.80 -0.16 -13.15
CA ILE A 239 -6.33 -0.07 -13.14
C ILE A 239 -5.70 -1.48 -13.10
N THR A 240 -6.24 -2.40 -12.29
CA THR A 240 -5.72 -3.77 -12.19
C THR A 240 -5.86 -4.54 -13.50
N TYR A 241 -7.01 -4.40 -14.20
CA TYR A 241 -7.20 -4.99 -15.52
C TYR A 241 -6.44 -4.25 -16.63
N GLY A 242 -6.17 -2.96 -16.46
CA GLY A 242 -5.34 -2.17 -17.37
C GLY A 242 -3.89 -2.66 -17.51
N ILE A 243 -3.38 -3.39 -16.52
CA ILE A 243 -2.05 -4.01 -16.54
C ILE A 243 -1.99 -5.22 -17.49
N GLN A 244 -3.12 -5.91 -17.66
CA GLN A 244 -3.17 -7.17 -18.42
C GLN A 244 -3.23 -6.89 -19.93
N PRO A 245 -2.67 -7.78 -20.76
CA PRO A 245 -2.73 -7.62 -22.22
C PRO A 245 -4.17 -7.68 -22.73
N TYR A 246 -4.47 -6.92 -23.78
CA TYR A 246 -5.76 -6.93 -24.45
C TYR A 246 -5.60 -6.92 -25.96
N GLY A 247 -6.09 -7.96 -26.63
CA GLY A 247 -5.88 -8.13 -28.07
C GLY A 247 -4.40 -8.27 -28.41
N SER A 248 -3.90 -7.39 -29.25
CA SER A 248 -2.47 -7.28 -29.62
C SER A 248 -1.69 -6.33 -28.73
N ASP A 249 -2.37 -5.55 -27.87
CA ASP A 249 -1.71 -4.55 -27.02
C ASP A 249 -1.09 -5.21 -25.78
N PRO A 250 0.11 -4.79 -25.37
CA PRO A 250 0.79 -5.34 -24.19
C PRO A 250 0.09 -4.98 -22.87
N THR A 251 -0.84 -4.02 -22.89
CA THR A 251 -1.65 -3.56 -21.76
C THR A 251 -3.12 -3.43 -22.15
N GLY A 252 -4.03 -3.48 -21.17
CA GLY A 252 -5.47 -3.41 -21.38
C GLY A 252 -6.09 -2.02 -21.29
N TRP A 253 -5.31 -0.95 -21.34
CA TRP A 253 -5.84 0.42 -21.18
C TRP A 253 -6.83 0.84 -22.25
N THR A 254 -6.77 0.22 -23.45
CA THR A 254 -7.70 0.42 -24.56
C THR A 254 -8.94 -0.48 -24.49
N SER A 255 -8.98 -1.42 -23.55
CA SER A 255 -10.08 -2.35 -23.36
C SER A 255 -11.39 -1.63 -23.00
N PRO A 256 -12.54 -1.97 -23.63
CA PRO A 256 -13.84 -1.40 -23.27
C PRO A 256 -14.20 -1.63 -21.80
N LEU A 257 -13.78 -2.75 -21.22
CA LEU A 257 -13.97 -3.05 -19.80
C LEU A 257 -13.23 -2.04 -18.92
N VAL A 258 -11.94 -1.80 -19.19
CA VAL A 258 -11.10 -0.88 -18.43
C VAL A 258 -11.63 0.55 -18.56
N LEU A 259 -11.94 0.99 -19.77
CA LEU A 259 -12.50 2.31 -20.03
C LEU A 259 -13.84 2.51 -19.32
N SER A 260 -14.72 1.50 -19.35
CA SER A 260 -16.02 1.57 -18.66
C SER A 260 -15.87 1.58 -17.13
N LEU A 261 -14.94 0.80 -16.58
CA LEU A 261 -14.67 0.79 -15.14
C LEU A 261 -14.08 2.12 -14.65
N ILE A 262 -13.09 2.66 -15.37
CA ILE A 262 -12.47 3.93 -15.00
C ILE A 262 -13.43 5.09 -15.24
N GLY A 263 -14.07 5.16 -16.42
CA GLY A 263 -15.03 6.19 -16.75
C GLY A 263 -16.26 6.18 -15.85
N GLY A 264 -16.83 5.00 -15.61
CA GLY A 264 -17.95 4.80 -14.68
C GLY A 264 -17.57 5.11 -13.24
N GLY A 265 -16.36 4.72 -12.81
CA GLY A 265 -15.82 5.04 -11.50
C GLY A 265 -15.62 6.54 -11.28
N LEU A 266 -15.06 7.25 -12.26
CA LEU A 266 -14.92 8.71 -12.22
C LEU A 266 -16.27 9.40 -12.19
N LEU A 267 -17.26 8.92 -12.97
CA LEU A 267 -18.63 9.43 -12.93
C LEU A 267 -19.26 9.23 -11.55
N LEU A 268 -19.10 8.06 -10.94
CA LEU A 268 -19.59 7.79 -9.59
C LEU A 268 -18.93 8.69 -8.54
N LEU A 269 -17.62 8.95 -8.65
CA LEU A 269 -16.94 9.92 -7.78
C LEU A 269 -17.43 11.36 -8.01
N ALA A 270 -17.76 11.75 -9.24
CA ALA A 270 -18.37 13.04 -9.52
C ALA A 270 -19.78 13.15 -8.90
N ILE A 271 -20.58 12.08 -9.00
CA ILE A 271 -21.89 11.97 -8.34
C ILE A 271 -21.73 12.04 -6.81
N PHE A 272 -20.74 11.34 -6.25
CA PHE A 272 -20.37 11.41 -4.83
C PHE A 272 -20.11 12.87 -4.41
N LEU A 273 -19.23 13.59 -5.12
CA LEU A 273 -18.93 15.00 -4.82
C LEU A 273 -20.16 15.89 -4.91
N TRP A 274 -21.07 15.59 -5.82
CA TRP A 274 -22.35 16.34 -5.95
C TRP A 274 -23.30 16.04 -4.79
N ILE A 275 -23.37 14.78 -4.31
CA ILE A 275 -24.16 14.38 -3.13
C ILE A 275 -23.61 15.08 -1.89
N GLU A 276 -22.30 15.00 -1.64
CA GLU A 276 -21.63 15.59 -0.48
C GLU A 276 -21.84 17.11 -0.34
N GLN A 277 -22.06 17.83 -1.45
CA GLN A 277 -22.37 19.25 -1.42
C GLN A 277 -23.81 19.56 -0.99
N ARG A 278 -24.69 18.55 -0.95
CA ARG A 278 -26.14 18.73 -0.71
C ARG A 278 -26.63 18.08 0.59
N VAL A 279 -25.87 17.15 1.13
CA VAL A 279 -26.22 16.47 2.38
C VAL A 279 -25.89 17.36 3.57
N ALA A 280 -26.80 17.41 4.56
CA ALA A 280 -26.63 18.24 5.75
C ALA A 280 -25.50 17.76 6.67
N GLU A 281 -25.22 16.45 6.69
CA GLU A 281 -24.13 15.84 7.44
C GLU A 281 -23.22 15.07 6.48
N PRO A 282 -22.33 15.78 5.74
CA PRO A 282 -21.48 15.15 4.74
C PRO A 282 -20.48 14.19 5.40
N PHE A 283 -20.22 13.10 4.69
CA PHE A 283 -19.20 12.12 5.04
C PHE A 283 -17.78 12.69 4.81
N PHE A 284 -17.61 13.44 3.72
CA PHE A 284 -16.43 14.18 3.37
C PHE A 284 -16.73 15.69 3.43
N ASP A 285 -16.22 16.37 4.45
CA ASP A 285 -16.37 17.83 4.50
C ASP A 285 -15.50 18.51 3.43
N LEU A 286 -16.09 18.70 2.24
CA LEU A 286 -15.42 19.33 1.11
C LEU A 286 -14.99 20.78 1.38
N SER A 287 -15.57 21.43 2.40
CA SER A 287 -15.17 22.78 2.79
C SER A 287 -13.72 22.85 3.25
N LEU A 288 -13.18 21.76 3.80
CA LEU A 288 -11.78 21.65 4.23
C LEU A 288 -10.78 21.83 3.08
N PHE A 289 -11.17 21.48 1.84
CA PHE A 289 -10.31 21.69 0.67
C PHE A 289 -10.16 23.17 0.27
N ARG A 290 -11.00 24.07 0.81
CA ARG A 290 -10.78 25.52 0.68
C ARG A 290 -9.57 25.99 1.50
N ILE A 291 -9.17 25.23 2.51
CA ILE A 291 -7.96 25.50 3.29
C ILE A 291 -6.76 25.03 2.48
N ARG A 292 -5.95 25.98 1.99
CA ARG A 292 -4.80 25.70 1.10
C ARG A 292 -3.83 24.65 1.71
N ALA A 293 -3.56 24.75 2.99
CA ALA A 293 -2.67 23.82 3.68
C ALA A 293 -3.23 22.38 3.71
N PHE A 294 -4.55 22.24 3.88
CA PHE A 294 -5.25 20.95 3.85
C PHE A 294 -5.25 20.35 2.44
N ALA A 295 -5.67 21.11 1.44
CA ALA A 295 -5.73 20.62 0.05
C ALA A 295 -4.33 20.23 -0.48
N ALA A 296 -3.37 21.15 -0.36
CA ALA A 296 -1.99 20.90 -0.80
C ALA A 296 -1.34 19.72 -0.05
N GLY A 297 -1.58 19.60 1.25
CA GLY A 297 -1.07 18.50 2.06
C GLY A 297 -1.62 17.13 1.64
N ASN A 298 -2.92 17.03 1.31
CA ASN A 298 -3.54 15.78 0.86
C ASN A 298 -3.11 15.40 -0.55
N ILE A 299 -3.01 16.36 -1.49
CA ILE A 299 -2.47 16.12 -2.84
C ILE A 299 -1.02 15.63 -2.75
N ALA A 300 -0.20 16.30 -1.94
CA ALA A 300 1.19 15.86 -1.73
C ALA A 300 1.25 14.47 -1.08
N SER A 301 0.33 14.13 -0.15
CA SER A 301 0.23 12.79 0.44
C SER A 301 -0.11 11.71 -0.60
N LEU A 302 -1.05 11.99 -1.50
CA LEU A 302 -1.41 11.08 -2.60
C LEU A 302 -0.19 10.79 -3.48
N LEU A 303 0.47 11.84 -3.97
CA LEU A 303 1.62 11.71 -4.87
C LEU A 303 2.82 11.02 -4.19
N ALA A 304 3.12 11.38 -2.95
CA ALA A 304 4.19 10.75 -2.17
C ALA A 304 3.90 9.27 -1.87
N ALA A 305 2.65 8.92 -1.56
CA ALA A 305 2.24 7.54 -1.34
C ALA A 305 2.32 6.72 -2.63
N THR A 306 1.94 7.32 -3.78
CA THR A 306 2.07 6.69 -5.09
C THR A 306 3.53 6.42 -5.41
N GLY A 307 4.42 7.39 -5.30
CA GLY A 307 5.86 7.20 -5.57
C GLY A 307 6.49 6.12 -4.68
N ARG A 308 6.22 6.16 -3.37
CA ARG A 308 6.78 5.21 -2.40
C ARG A 308 6.26 3.78 -2.59
N GLY A 309 4.95 3.62 -2.84
CA GLY A 309 4.35 2.30 -3.05
C GLY A 309 4.91 1.62 -4.29
N GLY A 310 4.99 2.37 -5.39
CA GLY A 310 5.56 1.90 -6.65
C GLY A 310 7.04 1.52 -6.53
N LEU A 311 7.84 2.36 -5.88
CA LEU A 311 9.25 2.06 -5.62
C LEU A 311 9.41 0.72 -4.88
N SER A 312 8.70 0.56 -3.77
CA SER A 312 8.82 -0.66 -2.95
C SER A 312 8.48 -1.92 -3.74
N PHE A 313 7.42 -1.87 -4.56
CA PHE A 313 6.98 -3.00 -5.36
C PHE A 313 7.96 -3.33 -6.50
N ILE A 314 8.37 -2.33 -7.27
CA ILE A 314 9.25 -2.51 -8.44
C ILE A 314 10.65 -2.96 -8.02
N ILE A 315 11.21 -2.41 -6.94
CA ILE A 315 12.53 -2.84 -6.44
C ILE A 315 12.50 -4.29 -5.98
N VAL A 316 11.43 -4.74 -5.34
CA VAL A 316 11.29 -6.16 -4.95
C VAL A 316 11.30 -7.06 -6.18
N ILE A 317 10.55 -6.70 -7.24
CA ILE A 317 10.55 -7.47 -8.50
C ILE A 317 11.93 -7.47 -9.15
N TRP A 318 12.61 -6.30 -9.20
CA TRP A 318 13.95 -6.19 -9.78
C TRP A 318 14.97 -7.07 -9.06
N LEU A 319 14.98 -6.99 -7.72
CA LEU A 319 15.90 -7.79 -6.92
C LEU A 319 15.60 -9.28 -7.05
N GLN A 320 14.36 -9.72 -6.84
CA GLN A 320 14.02 -11.14 -6.83
C GLN A 320 14.04 -11.79 -8.23
N GLY A 321 13.49 -11.07 -9.22
CA GLY A 321 13.32 -11.64 -10.55
C GLY A 321 14.57 -11.58 -11.43
N ILE A 322 15.47 -10.62 -11.19
CA ILE A 322 16.57 -10.34 -12.12
C ILE A 322 17.92 -10.27 -11.40
N TRP A 323 18.10 -9.29 -10.51
CA TRP A 323 19.43 -8.96 -10.01
C TRP A 323 20.04 -10.07 -9.14
N LEU A 324 19.30 -10.58 -8.16
CA LEU A 324 19.78 -11.65 -7.26
C LEU A 324 20.09 -12.94 -8.01
N PRO A 325 19.20 -13.47 -8.90
CA PRO A 325 19.51 -14.66 -9.69
C PRO A 325 20.78 -14.49 -10.53
N VAL A 326 20.91 -13.39 -11.26
CA VAL A 326 22.10 -13.11 -12.10
C VAL A 326 23.38 -13.00 -11.26
N HIS A 327 23.29 -12.69 -9.97
CA HIS A 327 24.43 -12.66 -9.05
C HIS A 327 24.64 -13.96 -8.27
N GLY A 328 24.04 -15.08 -8.71
CA GLY A 328 24.26 -16.42 -8.18
C GLY A 328 23.45 -16.76 -6.93
N TYR A 329 22.46 -15.96 -6.53
CA TYR A 329 21.55 -16.31 -5.44
C TYR A 329 20.53 -17.35 -5.90
N SER A 330 20.26 -18.34 -5.04
CA SER A 330 19.20 -19.29 -5.34
C SER A 330 17.83 -18.62 -5.31
N TYR A 331 16.91 -19.03 -6.19
CA TYR A 331 15.55 -18.44 -6.21
C TYR A 331 14.81 -18.65 -4.88
N ALA A 332 15.08 -19.71 -4.15
CA ALA A 332 14.52 -19.95 -2.83
C ALA A 332 14.93 -18.86 -1.82
N ASP A 333 16.14 -18.31 -1.95
CA ASP A 333 16.69 -17.31 -1.04
C ASP A 333 16.44 -15.86 -1.49
N THR A 334 16.00 -15.65 -2.74
CA THR A 334 15.77 -14.28 -3.26
C THR A 334 14.77 -13.46 -2.43
N PRO A 335 13.70 -14.03 -1.85
CA PRO A 335 12.80 -13.26 -0.99
C PRO A 335 13.51 -12.70 0.25
N LEU A 336 14.34 -13.50 0.90
CA LEU A 336 15.09 -13.08 2.09
C LEU A 336 16.08 -11.95 1.76
N TRP A 337 16.90 -12.16 0.71
CA TRP A 337 17.92 -11.18 0.32
C TRP A 337 17.31 -9.89 -0.22
N ALA A 338 16.19 -9.95 -0.96
CA ALA A 338 15.48 -8.77 -1.40
C ALA A 338 14.98 -7.95 -0.20
N GLY A 339 14.44 -8.62 0.85
CA GLY A 339 14.06 -7.97 2.09
C GLY A 339 15.23 -7.27 2.79
N ILE A 340 16.38 -7.95 2.90
CA ILE A 340 17.62 -7.40 3.48
C ILE A 340 18.12 -6.20 2.67
N TYR A 341 18.10 -6.30 1.34
CA TYR A 341 18.58 -5.23 0.46
C TYR A 341 17.67 -4.01 0.40
N MET A 342 16.43 -4.13 0.88
CA MET A 342 15.50 -3.01 1.09
C MET A 342 15.70 -2.29 2.43
N LEU A 343 16.54 -2.80 3.35
CA LEU A 343 16.79 -2.17 4.66
C LEU A 343 17.22 -0.71 4.61
N PRO A 344 18.05 -0.23 3.67
CA PRO A 344 18.44 1.18 3.60
C PRO A 344 17.23 2.12 3.43
N LEU A 345 16.25 1.74 2.62
CA LEU A 345 14.99 2.50 2.46
C LEU A 345 14.26 2.65 3.79
N THR A 346 14.18 1.55 4.54
CA THR A 346 13.55 1.51 5.86
C THR A 346 14.27 2.38 6.87
N ALA A 347 15.59 2.19 6.98
CA ALA A 347 16.43 2.93 7.92
C ALA A 347 16.32 4.43 7.69
N GLY A 348 16.38 4.86 6.42
CA GLY A 348 16.20 6.26 6.05
C GLY A 348 14.86 6.81 6.55
N PHE A 349 13.78 6.08 6.33
CA PHE A 349 12.45 6.52 6.76
C PHE A 349 12.31 6.57 8.30
N LEU A 350 12.75 5.53 9.00
CA LEU A 350 12.65 5.44 10.47
C LEU A 350 13.50 6.50 11.18
N ILE A 351 14.64 6.88 10.62
CA ILE A 351 15.49 7.95 11.16
C ILE A 351 14.87 9.31 10.88
N ALA A 352 14.49 9.56 9.62
CA ALA A 352 14.04 10.90 9.21
C ALA A 352 12.63 11.26 9.71
N GLY A 353 11.74 10.27 9.89
CA GLY A 353 10.37 10.51 10.32
C GLY A 353 10.25 11.21 11.68
N PRO A 354 10.74 10.62 12.78
CA PRO A 354 10.71 11.26 14.11
C PRO A 354 11.53 12.55 14.15
N LEU A 355 12.71 12.55 13.52
CA LEU A 355 13.60 13.71 13.51
C LEU A 355 12.92 14.92 12.83
N SER A 356 12.29 14.71 11.68
CA SER A 356 11.60 15.77 10.95
C SER A 356 10.35 16.25 11.67
N GLY A 357 9.64 15.36 12.37
CA GLY A 357 8.52 15.73 13.23
C GLY A 357 8.96 16.73 14.28
N TYR A 358 10.00 16.39 15.05
CA TYR A 358 10.56 17.27 16.08
C TYR A 358 11.08 18.61 15.53
N LEU A 359 11.83 18.56 14.42
CA LEU A 359 12.39 19.76 13.81
C LEU A 359 11.31 20.65 13.17
N SER A 360 10.25 20.06 12.65
CA SER A 360 9.15 20.81 12.01
C SER A 360 8.34 21.64 13.01
N ASP A 361 8.30 21.26 14.28
CA ASP A 361 7.66 22.05 15.34
C ASP A 361 8.39 23.37 15.55
N ARG A 362 9.72 23.40 15.40
CA ARG A 362 10.57 24.58 15.55
C ARG A 362 10.68 25.44 14.30
N PHE A 363 10.95 24.79 13.15
CA PHE A 363 11.30 25.47 11.90
C PHE A 363 10.15 25.49 10.87
N GLY A 364 9.01 24.87 11.20
CA GLY A 364 7.84 24.77 10.32
C GLY A 364 7.87 23.59 9.36
N ALA A 365 6.69 23.02 9.11
CA ALA A 365 6.51 21.82 8.31
C ALA A 365 6.87 21.99 6.81
N ARG A 366 6.75 23.21 6.28
CA ARG A 366 6.97 23.51 4.86
C ARG A 366 8.37 23.14 4.39
N LEU A 367 9.41 23.52 5.17
CA LEU A 367 10.81 23.29 4.80
C LEU A 367 11.11 21.79 4.68
N PHE A 368 10.75 21.04 5.73
CA PHE A 368 11.04 19.59 5.77
C PHE A 368 10.22 18.79 4.78
N ALA A 369 8.93 19.09 4.64
CA ALA A 369 8.10 18.37 3.69
C ALA A 369 8.49 18.66 2.23
N THR A 370 8.83 19.90 1.88
CA THR A 370 9.31 20.25 0.54
C THR A 370 10.69 19.65 0.28
N GLY A 371 11.64 19.83 1.22
CA GLY A 371 12.99 19.29 1.09
C GLY A 371 13.01 17.75 1.04
N GLY A 372 12.13 17.09 1.82
CA GLY A 372 11.97 15.65 1.78
C GLY A 372 11.53 15.13 0.42
N MET A 373 10.55 15.78 -0.22
CA MET A 373 10.10 15.37 -1.55
C MET A 373 11.14 15.68 -2.65
N LEU A 374 11.91 16.77 -2.52
CA LEU A 374 13.04 17.03 -3.42
C LEU A 374 14.16 15.99 -3.25
N LEU A 375 14.47 15.58 -2.02
CA LEU A 375 15.43 14.52 -1.75
C LEU A 375 14.96 13.17 -2.34
N ALA A 376 13.68 12.85 -2.24
CA ALA A 376 13.10 11.68 -2.88
C ALA A 376 13.21 11.76 -4.42
N ALA A 377 12.96 12.93 -5.01
CA ALA A 377 13.13 13.14 -6.45
C ALA A 377 14.59 12.92 -6.89
N VAL A 378 15.56 13.44 -6.13
CA VAL A 378 17.00 13.21 -6.39
C VAL A 378 17.33 11.71 -6.32
N ALA A 379 16.78 11.00 -5.33
CA ALA A 379 16.97 9.55 -5.23
C ALA A 379 16.41 8.81 -6.45
N PHE A 380 15.19 9.15 -6.90
CA PHE A 380 14.59 8.55 -8.10
C PHE A 380 15.40 8.86 -9.36
N ILE A 381 15.87 10.09 -9.54
CA ILE A 381 16.75 10.46 -10.66
C ILE A 381 18.06 9.67 -10.59
N GLY A 382 18.65 9.52 -9.41
CA GLY A 382 19.85 8.70 -9.23
C GLY A 382 19.63 7.23 -9.58
N LEU A 383 18.46 6.67 -9.28
CA LEU A 383 18.10 5.30 -9.64
C LEU A 383 18.02 5.11 -11.17
N THR A 384 17.66 6.14 -11.97
CA THR A 384 17.66 6.04 -13.44
C THR A 384 19.05 5.89 -14.02
N GLY A 385 20.08 6.35 -13.32
CA GLY A 385 21.48 6.26 -13.75
C GLY A 385 22.18 4.96 -13.35
N LEU A 386 21.50 4.03 -12.67
CA LEU A 386 22.08 2.73 -12.32
C LEU A 386 22.25 1.89 -13.60
N PRO A 387 23.40 1.26 -13.85
CA PRO A 387 23.54 0.31 -14.95
C PRO A 387 22.77 -0.98 -14.67
N VAL A 388 22.53 -1.80 -15.67
CA VAL A 388 21.89 -3.13 -15.53
C VAL A 388 22.65 -3.97 -14.48
N GLN A 389 23.97 -3.95 -14.52
CA GLN A 389 24.87 -4.59 -13.57
C GLN A 389 25.37 -3.54 -12.56
N PHE A 390 24.55 -3.16 -11.60
CA PHE A 390 24.93 -2.18 -10.58
C PHE A 390 25.61 -2.81 -9.37
N ALA A 391 26.44 -2.04 -8.68
CA ALA A 391 26.97 -2.42 -7.37
C ALA A 391 25.93 -2.11 -6.28
N TYR A 392 25.65 -3.07 -5.38
CA TYR A 392 24.65 -2.90 -4.32
C TYR A 392 24.81 -1.60 -3.48
N PRO A 393 26.04 -1.16 -3.09
CA PRO A 393 26.18 0.08 -2.31
C PRO A 393 25.58 1.31 -2.99
N THR A 394 25.57 1.36 -4.32
CA THR A 394 24.98 2.48 -5.08
C THR A 394 23.44 2.44 -5.00
N LEU A 395 22.85 1.25 -5.16
CA LEU A 395 21.41 1.06 -4.95
C LEU A 395 21.04 1.41 -3.50
N ALA A 396 21.79 0.91 -2.52
CA ALA A 396 21.56 1.15 -1.10
C ALA A 396 21.58 2.65 -0.75
N LEU A 397 22.49 3.42 -1.35
CA LEU A 397 22.55 4.88 -1.19
C LEU A 397 21.25 5.54 -1.66
N PHE A 398 20.79 5.22 -2.87
CA PHE A 398 19.56 5.84 -3.40
C PHE A 398 18.31 5.37 -2.67
N LEU A 399 18.25 4.13 -2.21
CA LEU A 399 17.18 3.65 -1.34
C LEU A 399 17.17 4.38 0.01
N LEU A 400 18.34 4.58 0.61
CA LEU A 400 18.47 5.37 1.83
C LEU A 400 17.98 6.81 1.63
N LEU A 401 18.39 7.47 0.56
CA LEU A 401 17.96 8.83 0.22
C LEU A 401 16.43 8.91 -0.01
N ALA A 402 15.86 7.93 -0.71
CA ALA A 402 14.40 7.85 -0.91
C ALA A 402 13.66 7.65 0.41
N GLY A 403 14.20 6.83 1.31
CA GLY A 403 13.69 6.63 2.68
C GLY A 403 13.77 7.90 3.51
N LEU A 404 14.93 8.56 3.54
CA LEU A 404 15.11 9.84 4.23
C LEU A 404 14.13 10.89 3.69
N GLY A 405 14.01 11.02 2.38
CA GLY A 405 13.10 11.96 1.73
C GLY A 405 11.64 11.72 2.13
N SER A 406 11.21 10.46 2.09
CA SER A 406 9.85 10.07 2.49
C SER A 406 9.58 10.31 3.98
N GLY A 407 10.55 10.05 4.85
CA GLY A 407 10.46 10.31 6.29
C GLY A 407 10.38 11.80 6.59
N LEU A 408 11.25 12.60 5.96
CA LEU A 408 11.24 14.07 6.09
C LEU A 408 9.91 14.69 5.64
N PHE A 409 9.20 14.06 4.72
CA PHE A 409 7.90 14.53 4.24
C PHE A 409 6.74 14.12 5.16
N ASN A 410 6.66 12.84 5.54
CA ASN A 410 5.42 12.24 6.06
C ASN A 410 4.96 12.86 7.39
N SER A 411 5.86 12.96 8.40
CA SER A 411 5.51 13.49 9.72
C SER A 411 5.14 14.98 9.69
N PRO A 412 5.96 15.88 9.10
CA PRO A 412 5.60 17.28 9.02
C PRO A 412 4.33 17.55 8.19
N ASN A 413 4.13 16.79 7.12
CA ASN A 413 2.93 16.95 6.29
C ASN A 413 1.66 16.54 7.04
N ALA A 414 1.69 15.42 7.79
CA ALA A 414 0.58 14.99 8.62
C ALA A 414 0.25 16.03 9.71
N ALA A 415 1.26 16.54 10.40
CA ALA A 415 1.10 17.59 11.41
C ALA A 415 0.50 18.87 10.80
N ALA A 416 0.97 19.31 9.63
CA ALA A 416 0.45 20.50 8.96
C ALA A 416 -1.01 20.36 8.54
N ILE A 417 -1.43 19.18 8.04
CA ILE A 417 -2.83 18.91 7.71
C ILE A 417 -3.70 19.00 8.97
N MET A 418 -3.27 18.36 10.07
CA MET A 418 -4.04 18.36 11.33
C MET A 418 -4.13 19.73 11.98
N ASN A 419 -3.06 20.54 11.91
CA ASN A 419 -3.02 21.89 12.48
C ASN A 419 -3.77 22.91 11.62
N SER A 420 -4.07 22.60 10.37
CA SER A 420 -4.79 23.51 9.46
C SER A 420 -6.30 23.50 9.66
N VAL A 421 -6.84 22.54 10.43
CA VAL A 421 -8.29 22.37 10.62
C VAL A 421 -8.69 22.58 12.09
N PRO A 422 -9.95 23.00 12.36
CA PRO A 422 -10.46 23.10 13.72
C PRO A 422 -10.37 21.76 14.49
N ALA A 423 -10.23 21.82 15.82
CA ALA A 423 -10.04 20.64 16.65
C ALA A 423 -11.18 19.61 16.52
N ASN A 424 -12.41 20.07 16.39
CA ASN A 424 -13.61 19.23 16.20
C ASN A 424 -13.67 18.53 14.81
N GLN A 425 -12.89 18.98 13.83
CA GLN A 425 -12.83 18.41 12.47
C GLN A 425 -11.56 17.56 12.23
N ARG A 426 -10.62 17.51 13.16
CA ARG A 426 -9.35 16.76 13.01
C ARG A 426 -9.56 15.27 12.76
N GLY A 427 -10.63 14.68 13.31
CA GLY A 427 -10.98 13.27 13.05
C GLY A 427 -11.34 13.04 11.57
N ALA A 428 -12.23 13.86 11.01
CA ALA A 428 -12.59 13.82 9.59
C ALA A 428 -11.36 14.08 8.69
N ALA A 429 -10.54 15.07 9.03
CA ALA A 429 -9.32 15.40 8.30
C ALA A 429 -8.30 14.24 8.30
N SER A 430 -8.16 13.52 9.41
CA SER A 430 -7.31 12.34 9.51
C SER A 430 -7.82 11.19 8.63
N GLY A 431 -9.14 10.96 8.63
CA GLY A 431 -9.78 9.97 7.75
C GLY A 431 -9.56 10.30 6.28
N MET A 432 -9.78 11.55 5.87
CA MET A 432 -9.53 11.99 4.50
C MET A 432 -8.08 11.80 4.09
N ARG A 433 -7.11 12.18 4.95
CA ARG A 433 -5.68 11.96 4.69
C ARG A 433 -5.37 10.47 4.49
N ALA A 434 -5.97 9.60 5.30
CA ALA A 434 -5.77 8.16 5.17
C ALA A 434 -6.30 7.63 3.83
N VAL A 435 -7.45 8.12 3.37
CA VAL A 435 -8.00 7.78 2.05
C VAL A 435 -7.05 8.16 0.94
N PHE A 436 -6.54 9.41 0.93
CA PHE A 436 -5.60 9.86 -0.09
C PHE A 436 -4.30 9.05 -0.09
N ALA A 437 -3.77 8.74 1.09
CA ALA A 437 -2.55 7.93 1.20
C ALA A 437 -2.77 6.48 0.74
N ASN A 438 -3.87 5.84 1.14
CA ASN A 438 -4.18 4.46 0.76
C ASN A 438 -4.52 4.35 -0.72
N ALA A 439 -5.35 5.26 -1.25
CA ALA A 439 -5.66 5.31 -2.68
C ALA A 439 -4.39 5.50 -3.51
N GLY A 440 -3.50 6.42 -3.10
CA GLY A 440 -2.21 6.62 -3.74
C GLY A 440 -1.36 5.36 -3.76
N PHE A 441 -1.30 4.63 -2.64
CA PHE A 441 -0.55 3.38 -2.57
C PHE A 441 -1.10 2.31 -3.51
N VAL A 442 -2.42 2.13 -3.59
CA VAL A 442 -3.04 1.15 -4.51
C VAL A 442 -2.88 1.56 -5.97
N VAL A 443 -3.12 2.83 -6.29
CA VAL A 443 -2.92 3.38 -7.65
C VAL A 443 -1.45 3.20 -8.10
N SER A 444 -0.49 3.31 -7.17
CA SER A 444 0.94 3.18 -7.48
C SER A 444 1.29 1.87 -8.15
N ILE A 445 0.73 0.78 -7.65
CA ILE A 445 1.02 -0.56 -8.16
C ILE A 445 0.56 -0.68 -9.61
N GLY A 446 -0.69 -0.30 -9.89
CA GLY A 446 -1.23 -0.31 -11.24
C GLY A 446 -0.47 0.60 -12.20
N LEU A 447 -0.20 1.84 -11.78
CA LEU A 447 0.51 2.82 -12.60
C LEU A 447 1.94 2.37 -12.92
N PHE A 448 2.73 2.05 -11.87
CA PHE A 448 4.15 1.73 -12.07
C PHE A 448 4.33 0.39 -12.78
N PHE A 449 3.45 -0.57 -12.50
CA PHE A 449 3.48 -1.83 -13.23
C PHE A 449 3.14 -1.66 -14.71
N SER A 450 2.13 -0.83 -15.04
CA SER A 450 1.80 -0.52 -16.44
C SER A 450 2.92 0.19 -17.16
N LEU A 451 3.58 1.16 -16.50
CA LEU A 451 4.73 1.85 -17.06
C LEU A 451 5.90 0.89 -17.28
N MET A 452 6.11 -0.03 -16.34
CA MET A 452 7.13 -1.07 -16.45
C MET A 452 6.85 -2.00 -17.63
N ILE A 453 5.61 -2.47 -17.80
CA ILE A 453 5.20 -3.31 -18.93
C ILE A 453 5.35 -2.57 -20.25
N ALA A 454 4.97 -1.30 -20.32
CA ALA A 454 5.09 -0.49 -21.53
C ALA A 454 6.58 -0.31 -21.95
N GLY A 455 7.45 -0.05 -20.97
CA GLY A 455 8.90 0.05 -21.23
C GLY A 455 9.50 -1.29 -21.66
N LEU A 456 9.15 -2.37 -20.96
CA LEU A 456 9.58 -3.72 -21.28
C LEU A 456 9.15 -4.13 -22.71
N ALA A 457 7.93 -3.82 -23.10
CA ALA A 457 7.37 -4.17 -24.41
C ALA A 457 8.16 -3.55 -25.57
N GLY A 458 8.80 -2.40 -25.34
CA GLY A 458 9.54 -1.67 -26.40
C GLY A 458 10.73 -2.44 -26.96
N SER A 459 11.44 -3.21 -26.14
CA SER A 459 12.67 -3.91 -26.53
C SER A 459 12.64 -5.42 -26.30
N LEU A 460 11.63 -5.96 -25.60
CA LEU A 460 11.56 -7.37 -25.21
C LEU A 460 11.61 -8.32 -26.42
N SER A 461 10.75 -8.10 -27.43
CA SER A 461 10.63 -8.99 -28.56
C SER A 461 11.94 -9.09 -29.36
N SER A 462 12.58 -7.96 -29.63
CA SER A 462 13.88 -7.93 -30.34
C SER A 462 14.99 -8.58 -29.53
N THR A 463 14.98 -8.40 -28.20
CA THR A 463 15.99 -8.98 -27.30
C THR A 463 15.82 -10.49 -27.18
N LEU A 464 14.59 -10.99 -27.02
CA LEU A 464 14.29 -12.42 -26.99
C LEU A 464 14.71 -13.09 -28.31
N TYR A 465 14.33 -12.50 -29.45
CA TYR A 465 14.71 -13.02 -30.77
C TYR A 465 16.24 -13.10 -30.93
N ALA A 466 16.95 -11.98 -30.68
CA ALA A 466 18.38 -11.93 -30.84
C ALA A 466 19.12 -12.91 -29.89
N GLY A 467 18.67 -13.01 -28.63
CA GLY A 467 19.27 -13.91 -27.67
C GLY A 467 19.04 -15.38 -28.00
N LEU A 468 17.87 -15.76 -28.53
CA LEU A 468 17.61 -17.13 -28.95
C LEU A 468 18.40 -17.54 -30.20
N VAL A 469 18.44 -16.65 -31.20
CA VAL A 469 19.24 -16.88 -32.43
C VAL A 469 20.73 -16.96 -32.12
N ALA A 470 21.24 -16.16 -31.19
CA ALA A 470 22.65 -16.21 -30.77
C ALA A 470 23.03 -17.56 -30.09
N HIS A 471 22.05 -18.37 -29.67
CA HIS A 471 22.23 -19.70 -29.10
C HIS A 471 21.72 -20.82 -30.03
N ASP A 472 21.80 -20.59 -31.34
CA ASP A 472 21.49 -21.55 -32.40
C ASP A 472 20.03 -22.04 -32.43
N VAL A 473 19.07 -21.33 -31.81
CA VAL A 473 17.63 -21.66 -31.92
C VAL A 473 17.14 -21.32 -33.32
N PRO A 474 16.41 -22.21 -34.02
CA PRO A 474 15.85 -21.93 -35.33
C PRO A 474 15.02 -20.66 -35.39
N VAL A 475 15.14 -19.91 -36.48
CA VAL A 475 14.57 -18.57 -36.66
C VAL A 475 13.04 -18.55 -36.48
N ASP A 476 12.36 -19.56 -36.94
CA ASP A 476 10.90 -19.73 -36.82
C ASP A 476 10.47 -19.90 -35.35
N VAL A 477 11.18 -20.74 -34.60
CA VAL A 477 10.96 -20.97 -33.17
C VAL A 477 11.32 -19.71 -32.34
N ALA A 478 12.46 -19.08 -32.65
CA ALA A 478 12.87 -17.84 -32.02
C ALA A 478 11.85 -16.71 -32.24
N THR A 479 11.30 -16.61 -33.47
CA THR A 479 10.24 -15.65 -33.80
C THR A 479 8.97 -15.91 -32.98
N GLN A 480 8.54 -17.17 -32.89
CA GLN A 480 7.36 -17.53 -32.09
C GLN A 480 7.53 -17.18 -30.61
N ILE A 481 8.67 -17.51 -30.01
CA ILE A 481 8.96 -17.24 -28.59
C ILE A 481 9.14 -15.75 -28.34
N SER A 482 9.65 -14.98 -29.29
CA SER A 482 9.85 -13.54 -29.14
C SER A 482 8.54 -12.74 -28.94
N HIS A 483 7.39 -13.32 -29.26
CA HIS A 483 6.07 -12.72 -29.05
C HIS A 483 5.46 -13.01 -27.65
N LEU A 484 6.25 -13.52 -26.71
CA LEU A 484 5.79 -13.69 -25.32
C LEU A 484 5.27 -12.37 -24.74
N PRO A 485 4.08 -12.42 -24.09
CA PRO A 485 3.56 -11.22 -23.44
C PRO A 485 4.52 -10.68 -22.38
N PRO A 486 4.80 -9.37 -22.35
CA PRO A 486 5.72 -8.76 -21.38
C PRO A 486 5.34 -9.04 -19.94
N VAL A 487 4.04 -9.06 -19.61
CA VAL A 487 3.53 -9.38 -18.26
C VAL A 487 3.90 -10.80 -17.85
N SER A 488 3.68 -11.79 -18.73
CA SER A 488 4.02 -13.19 -18.46
C SER A 488 5.52 -13.40 -18.33
N SER A 489 6.31 -12.72 -19.15
CA SER A 489 7.78 -12.73 -19.08
C SER A 489 8.29 -12.19 -17.74
N LEU A 490 7.74 -11.06 -17.28
CA LEU A 490 8.11 -10.47 -16.01
C LEU A 490 7.79 -11.38 -14.83
N PHE A 491 6.60 -11.97 -14.81
CA PHE A 491 6.19 -12.88 -13.74
C PHE A 491 6.92 -14.23 -13.79
N ALA A 492 7.22 -14.76 -14.98
CA ALA A 492 8.05 -15.94 -15.10
C ALA A 492 9.41 -15.74 -14.44
N SER A 493 10.05 -14.60 -14.69
CA SER A 493 11.31 -14.24 -14.05
C SER A 493 11.17 -14.07 -12.54
N LEU A 494 10.16 -13.33 -12.06
CA LEU A 494 9.89 -13.14 -10.63
C LEU A 494 9.70 -14.47 -9.89
N LEU A 495 9.01 -15.42 -10.52
CA LEU A 495 8.73 -16.73 -9.93
C LEU A 495 9.88 -17.73 -10.08
N GLY A 496 10.99 -17.33 -10.68
CA GLY A 496 12.14 -18.21 -10.92
C GLY A 496 11.89 -19.27 -11.98
N TYR A 497 10.93 -19.02 -12.86
CA TYR A 497 10.56 -19.92 -13.94
C TYR A 497 11.30 -19.53 -15.22
N ASN A 498 12.12 -20.45 -15.78
CA ASN A 498 12.66 -20.27 -17.12
C ASN A 498 11.69 -20.82 -18.15
N PRO A 499 11.01 -19.95 -18.91
CA PRO A 499 10.01 -20.40 -19.90
C PRO A 499 10.64 -21.17 -21.06
N MET A 500 11.94 -21.03 -21.31
CA MET A 500 12.62 -21.70 -22.43
C MET A 500 12.57 -23.23 -22.32
N ALA A 501 12.63 -23.76 -21.09
CA ALA A 501 12.53 -25.19 -20.86
C ALA A 501 11.19 -25.82 -21.30
N SER A 502 10.11 -25.02 -21.34
CA SER A 502 8.77 -25.48 -21.74
C SER A 502 8.33 -24.99 -23.12
N LEU A 503 8.91 -23.90 -23.61
CA LEU A 503 8.52 -23.30 -24.90
C LEU A 503 9.36 -23.82 -26.06
N LEU A 504 10.60 -24.23 -25.80
CA LEU A 504 11.43 -24.85 -26.84
C LEU A 504 10.91 -26.27 -27.12
N PRO A 505 10.61 -26.62 -28.39
CA PRO A 505 10.24 -27.95 -28.75
C PRO A 505 11.31 -28.98 -28.37
N PRO A 506 10.93 -30.19 -27.90
CA PRO A 506 11.90 -31.21 -27.47
C PRO A 506 12.85 -31.67 -28.58
N ASP A 507 12.43 -31.64 -29.83
CA ASP A 507 13.25 -31.92 -31.01
C ASP A 507 14.30 -30.82 -31.26
N VAL A 508 13.95 -29.57 -31.07
CA VAL A 508 14.90 -28.44 -31.14
C VAL A 508 15.95 -28.56 -30.03
N LEU A 509 15.51 -28.79 -28.79
CA LEU A 509 16.44 -28.96 -27.65
C LEU A 509 17.41 -30.13 -27.86
N LYS A 510 16.96 -31.23 -28.48
CA LYS A 510 17.81 -32.38 -28.81
C LYS A 510 18.78 -32.13 -29.96
N ALA A 511 18.40 -31.23 -30.90
CA ALA A 511 19.22 -30.90 -32.06
C ALA A 511 20.30 -29.88 -31.74
N LEU A 512 20.15 -29.10 -30.67
CA LEU A 512 21.15 -28.13 -30.20
C LEU A 512 22.38 -28.82 -29.58
N PRO A 513 23.56 -28.18 -29.65
CA PRO A 513 24.72 -28.62 -28.86
C PRO A 513 24.36 -28.70 -27.37
N PRO A 514 24.84 -29.73 -26.64
CA PRO A 514 24.48 -29.94 -25.22
C PRO A 514 24.77 -28.74 -24.32
N ASP A 515 25.84 -28.00 -24.59
CA ASP A 515 26.23 -26.78 -23.88
C ASP A 515 25.21 -25.65 -24.12
N GLN A 516 24.74 -25.45 -25.37
CA GLN A 516 23.74 -24.46 -25.71
C GLN A 516 22.38 -24.79 -25.10
N ALA A 517 21.96 -26.05 -25.17
CA ALA A 517 20.73 -26.51 -24.53
C ALA A 517 20.77 -26.32 -23.02
N ALA A 518 21.90 -26.58 -22.37
CA ALA A 518 22.09 -26.36 -20.93
C ALA A 518 22.03 -24.86 -20.56
N ILE A 519 22.62 -23.98 -21.39
CA ILE A 519 22.53 -22.53 -21.19
C ILE A 519 21.09 -22.06 -21.31
N LEU A 520 20.40 -22.38 -22.40
CA LEU A 520 19.01 -21.96 -22.68
C LEU A 520 18.03 -22.40 -21.60
N THR A 521 18.21 -23.62 -21.05
CA THR A 521 17.34 -24.16 -20.00
C THR A 521 17.83 -23.81 -18.60
N GLY A 522 19.02 -23.18 -18.48
CA GLY A 522 19.61 -22.73 -17.23
C GLY A 522 18.77 -21.63 -16.57
N LYS A 523 18.80 -21.57 -15.22
CA LYS A 523 17.98 -20.64 -14.43
C LYS A 523 18.34 -19.17 -14.66
N ASP A 524 19.58 -18.87 -15.04
CA ASP A 524 20.10 -17.51 -15.16
C ASP A 524 19.93 -16.94 -16.56
N PHE A 525 19.63 -17.80 -17.56
CA PHE A 525 19.51 -17.36 -18.95
C PHE A 525 18.37 -16.35 -19.15
N PHE A 526 17.17 -16.72 -18.72
CA PHE A 526 16.01 -15.87 -18.96
C PHE A 526 16.06 -14.53 -18.21
N PRO A 527 16.42 -14.47 -16.91
CA PRO A 527 16.63 -13.21 -16.21
C PRO A 527 17.72 -12.32 -16.85
N SER A 528 18.83 -12.93 -17.27
CA SER A 528 19.90 -12.18 -17.96
C SER A 528 19.43 -11.58 -19.27
N LEU A 529 18.64 -12.35 -20.04
CA LEU A 529 18.13 -11.94 -21.34
C LEU A 529 17.17 -10.75 -21.23
N ILE A 530 16.25 -10.76 -20.25
CA ILE A 530 15.26 -9.69 -20.08
C ILE A 530 15.78 -8.51 -19.26
N SER A 531 16.98 -8.58 -18.71
CA SER A 531 17.54 -7.55 -17.82
C SER A 531 17.64 -6.17 -18.47
N GLY A 532 18.02 -6.09 -19.76
CA GLY A 532 18.07 -4.85 -20.53
C GLY A 532 16.67 -4.22 -20.72
N PRO A 533 15.71 -4.93 -21.37
CA PRO A 533 14.34 -4.47 -21.48
C PRO A 533 13.69 -4.09 -20.14
N PHE A 534 13.99 -4.83 -19.08
CA PHE A 534 13.50 -4.50 -17.75
C PHE A 534 14.07 -3.17 -17.25
N HIS A 535 15.35 -2.94 -17.46
CA HIS A 535 16.01 -1.69 -17.10
C HIS A 535 15.39 -0.48 -17.83
N ASP A 536 15.06 -0.61 -19.11
CA ASP A 536 14.37 0.44 -19.88
C ASP A 536 13.04 0.82 -19.24
N GLY A 537 12.27 -0.18 -18.80
CA GLY A 537 11.03 0.02 -18.03
C GLY A 537 11.26 0.72 -16.68
N LEU A 538 12.32 0.35 -15.95
CA LEU A 538 12.69 0.99 -14.69
C LEU A 538 12.99 2.48 -14.85
N VAL A 539 13.71 2.87 -15.90
CA VAL A 539 14.03 4.28 -16.16
C VAL A 539 12.74 5.10 -16.30
N ILE A 540 11.74 4.60 -17.04
CA ILE A 540 10.44 5.27 -17.18
C ILE A 540 9.75 5.40 -15.82
N VAL A 541 9.70 4.32 -15.06
CA VAL A 541 9.09 4.28 -13.72
C VAL A 541 9.72 5.29 -12.78
N PHE A 542 11.05 5.34 -12.72
CA PHE A 542 11.76 6.24 -11.81
C PHE A 542 11.66 7.70 -12.26
N LEU A 543 11.62 8.00 -13.55
CA LEU A 543 11.39 9.36 -14.06
C LEU A 543 9.99 9.86 -13.68
N VAL A 544 8.97 9.02 -13.82
CA VAL A 544 7.60 9.37 -13.42
C VAL A 544 7.52 9.58 -11.90
N ALA A 545 8.15 8.71 -11.11
CA ALA A 545 8.22 8.85 -9.65
C ALA A 545 8.96 10.14 -9.23
N ALA A 546 10.04 10.49 -9.91
CA ALA A 546 10.74 11.76 -9.71
C ALA A 546 9.83 12.96 -10.02
N GLY A 547 9.14 12.94 -11.16
CA GLY A 547 8.19 13.97 -11.55
C GLY A 547 7.06 14.14 -10.51
N MET A 548 6.47 13.03 -10.03
CA MET A 548 5.45 13.05 -8.97
C MET A 548 6.00 13.63 -7.66
N SER A 549 7.26 13.30 -7.31
CA SER A 549 7.92 13.83 -6.12
C SER A 549 8.17 15.34 -6.24
N ILE A 550 8.57 15.83 -7.42
CA ILE A 550 8.71 17.26 -7.68
C ILE A 550 7.35 17.98 -7.56
N VAL A 551 6.30 17.43 -8.15
CA VAL A 551 4.94 18.01 -8.03
C VAL A 551 4.47 18.01 -6.58
N ALA A 552 4.75 16.95 -5.81
CA ALA A 552 4.46 16.91 -4.37
C ALA A 552 5.28 17.95 -3.59
N ALA A 553 6.53 18.18 -3.96
CA ALA A 553 7.36 19.24 -3.39
C ALA A 553 6.79 20.63 -3.67
N ILE A 554 6.36 20.89 -4.91
CA ILE A 554 5.69 22.15 -5.29
C ILE A 554 4.40 22.34 -4.51
N ALA A 555 3.53 21.32 -4.45
CA ALA A 555 2.30 21.37 -3.65
C ALA A 555 2.61 21.66 -2.19
N SER A 556 3.63 21.01 -1.63
CA SER A 556 4.07 21.25 -0.26
C SER A 556 4.62 22.68 -0.06
N ALA A 557 5.35 23.23 -1.03
CA ALA A 557 5.86 24.60 -0.99
C ALA A 557 4.74 25.65 -1.08
N LEU A 558 3.66 25.36 -1.82
CA LEU A 558 2.52 26.26 -2.03
C LEU A 558 1.49 26.25 -0.88
N ARG A 559 1.65 25.42 0.17
CA ARG A 559 0.70 25.31 1.28
C ARG A 559 0.54 26.58 2.13
N GLY A 560 1.43 27.54 2.01
CA GLY A 560 1.44 28.78 2.81
C GLY A 560 2.36 28.69 4.04
N GLY A 561 2.33 29.75 4.88
CA GLY A 561 3.10 29.83 6.12
C GLY A 561 2.56 28.93 7.24
N LYS A 562 3.09 29.10 8.46
CA LYS A 562 2.64 28.39 9.67
C LYS A 562 1.20 28.83 9.98
N TYR A 563 0.23 28.05 9.54
CA TYR A 563 -1.18 28.25 9.88
C TYR A 563 -1.51 27.30 11.04
N VAL A 564 -1.80 27.89 12.20
CA VAL A 564 -2.38 27.18 13.34
C VAL A 564 -3.77 27.79 13.53
N HIS A 565 -4.78 26.94 13.53
CA HIS A 565 -6.13 27.42 13.84
C HIS A 565 -6.14 27.82 15.32
N ASP A 566 -6.16 29.15 15.60
CA ASP A 566 -6.24 29.66 16.94
C ASP A 566 -7.60 29.28 17.55
N GLU A 567 -7.58 28.40 18.53
CA GLU A 567 -8.71 28.20 19.43
C GLU A 567 -8.78 29.46 20.31
N ALA A 568 -9.59 30.46 19.92
CA ALA A 568 -9.93 31.55 20.84
C ALA A 568 -10.51 30.89 22.11
N PRO A 569 -9.98 31.17 23.32
CA PRO A 569 -10.50 30.58 24.52
C PRO A 569 -11.99 30.97 24.65
N ALA A 570 -12.84 29.95 24.76
CA ALA A 570 -14.30 30.14 24.89
C ALA A 570 -14.72 30.99 26.10
N VAL A 571 -13.77 31.37 26.96
CA VAL A 571 -13.97 32.14 28.17
C VAL A 571 -14.06 33.67 27.94
N ALA A 572 -13.65 34.18 26.76
CA ALA A 572 -13.66 35.63 26.53
C ALA A 572 -15.02 36.19 26.03
N LYS A 573 -15.97 35.35 25.65
CA LYS A 573 -17.28 35.80 25.19
C LYS A 573 -18.30 36.03 26.30
N ASP A 574 -18.16 35.38 27.45
CA ASP A 574 -19.11 35.54 28.57
C ASP A 574 -18.77 36.73 29.50
N LEU A 575 -17.56 37.33 29.36
CA LEU A 575 -17.18 38.51 30.16
C LEU A 575 -17.46 39.84 29.45
N ALA A 576 -17.93 39.85 28.19
CA ALA A 576 -18.26 41.08 27.46
C ALA A 576 -19.75 41.39 27.47
N THR A 577 -20.58 40.58 28.15
CA THR A 577 -22.05 40.77 28.23
C THR A 577 -22.58 40.92 29.65
N HIS A 578 -21.72 41.34 30.64
CA HIS A 578 -22.17 41.78 31.94
C HIS A 578 -21.68 43.21 32.24
#